data_1e77af7494b8c2ab063911218a054ba0
#
_entry.id   1e77af7494b8c2ab063911218a054ba0
#
_cell.length_a   1.000
_cell.length_b   1.000
_cell.length_c   1.000
_cell.angle_alpha   90.00
_cell.angle_beta   90.00
_cell.angle_gamma   90.00
#
_symmetry.space_group_name_H-M   'P 1'
#
loop_
_entity.id
_entity.type
_entity.pdbx_description
1 polymer ?
#
loop_
_entity_poly.entity_id
_entity_poly.type
_entity_poly.pdbx_seq_one_letter_code
_entity_poly.pdbx_strand_id
1 'polypeptide(L)'
;MPASPTTVWKSAEDALIAGDARELERLLREHEELFRTGQPPAYNAGGLAPDYAGGDAQAIIARNHDFDNWDQFAAHLRALAQPNSPVARFEAAVDAIVNGDAATLARLLKDDPALVRARSTRQHHATLLNYVGANGVESHRQRTPHNAVAIARMLLDAGAEIDATGDMYGGTTTLGLVATSIHPLQAGVQNALIAFLIERGASLDRAVAPDYRNGNLIDSCLANARPEAAAFLAEHGAPLTLTGAAGAGRLDAVETFFDETGQPKSAVSRHELLEALGWASTYGRTPIVEFLLRHGVDPAAKLPGDLHTALHAAAVGGHADIVKLLLDRSVPLETLDGTYENTPLGWALYGWSVAPARDRERFHAVARLLVNAGATVKHDWVEWDLLRDDPQMLAALGRR
;
A
#
# COMPACT_ATOMS: atom_id res chain seq x y z
N MET A 1 32.89 -14.91 9.00
CA MET A 1 32.31 -14.18 7.85
C MET A 1 32.08 -12.74 8.31
N PRO A 2 32.33 -11.72 7.50
CA PRO A 2 31.99 -10.36 7.88
C PRO A 2 30.48 -10.26 8.15
N ALA A 3 30.10 -9.44 9.14
CA ALA A 3 28.71 -9.21 9.47
C ALA A 3 27.97 -8.61 8.25
N SER A 4 26.69 -8.98 8.07
CA SER A 4 25.91 -8.40 6.97
C SER A 4 25.68 -6.90 7.22
N PRO A 5 25.48 -6.07 6.18
CA PRO A 5 25.15 -4.66 6.34
C PRO A 5 24.00 -4.43 7.32
N THR A 6 22.93 -5.21 7.20
CA THR A 6 21.77 -5.16 8.11
C THR A 6 22.14 -5.42 9.58
N THR A 7 23.05 -6.38 9.83
CA THR A 7 23.52 -6.69 11.18
C THR A 7 24.32 -5.53 11.75
N VAL A 8 25.19 -4.90 10.95
CA VAL A 8 26.01 -3.75 11.38
C VAL A 8 25.13 -2.55 11.74
N TRP A 9 24.15 -2.23 10.90
CA TRP A 9 23.19 -1.16 11.18
C TRP A 9 22.43 -1.42 12.49
N LYS A 10 21.93 -2.64 12.67
CA LYS A 10 21.24 -3.01 13.90
C LYS A 10 22.11 -2.91 15.14
N SER A 11 23.36 -3.35 15.05
CA SER A 11 24.32 -3.25 16.17
C SER A 11 24.64 -1.80 16.53
N ALA A 12 24.75 -0.91 15.54
CA ALA A 12 24.93 0.52 15.78
C ALA A 12 23.72 1.16 16.46
N GLU A 13 22.52 0.77 16.04
CA GLU A 13 21.25 1.18 16.64
C GLU A 13 21.15 0.69 18.10
N ASP A 14 21.45 -0.59 18.36
CA ASP A 14 21.41 -1.17 19.70
C ASP A 14 22.43 -0.50 20.64
N ALA A 15 23.67 -0.24 20.18
CA ALA A 15 24.68 0.49 20.94
C ALA A 15 24.24 1.91 21.28
N LEU A 16 23.57 2.56 20.33
CA LEU A 16 23.02 3.89 20.48
C LEU A 16 21.91 3.96 21.53
N ILE A 17 20.95 3.03 21.43
CA ILE A 17 19.83 2.90 22.37
C ILE A 17 20.34 2.60 23.77
N ALA A 18 21.38 1.78 23.89
CA ALA A 18 22.05 1.46 25.16
C ALA A 18 22.89 2.61 25.72
N GLY A 19 23.12 3.68 24.95
CA GLY A 19 24.03 4.78 25.33
C GLY A 19 25.50 4.37 25.35
N ASP A 20 25.85 3.28 24.66
CA ASP A 20 27.24 2.79 24.56
C ASP A 20 28.00 3.54 23.45
N ALA A 21 28.47 4.73 23.80
CA ALA A 21 29.21 5.60 22.89
C ALA A 21 30.49 4.93 22.35
N ARG A 22 31.12 4.03 23.11
CA ARG A 22 32.37 3.37 22.70
C ARG A 22 32.10 2.32 21.63
N GLU A 23 31.06 1.52 21.82
CA GLU A 23 30.64 0.51 20.83
C GLU A 23 30.15 1.18 19.56
N LEU A 24 29.36 2.25 19.68
CA LEU A 24 28.92 3.04 18.53
C LEU A 24 30.09 3.62 17.74
N GLU A 25 31.05 4.29 18.42
CA GLU A 25 32.27 4.79 17.76
C GLU A 25 33.09 3.68 17.08
N ARG A 26 33.20 2.51 17.71
CA ARG A 26 33.88 1.36 17.12
C ARG A 26 33.20 0.92 15.82
N LEU A 27 31.90 0.71 15.85
CA LEU A 27 31.11 0.29 14.69
C LEU A 27 31.18 1.30 13.55
N LEU A 28 31.02 2.61 13.84
CA LEU A 28 31.11 3.68 12.86
C LEU A 28 32.51 3.71 12.20
N ARG A 29 33.58 3.51 12.95
CA ARG A 29 34.95 3.49 12.43
C ARG A 29 35.25 2.25 11.60
N GLU A 30 34.86 1.05 12.09
CA GLU A 30 35.10 -0.21 11.40
C GLU A 30 34.31 -0.37 10.10
N HIS A 31 33.20 0.33 10.00
CA HIS A 31 32.28 0.26 8.86
C HIS A 31 32.00 1.62 8.22
N GLU A 32 32.97 2.55 8.29
CA GLU A 32 32.83 3.93 7.82
C GLU A 32 32.23 4.02 6.40
N GLU A 33 32.69 3.17 5.48
CA GLU A 33 32.22 3.17 4.11
C GLU A 33 30.74 2.75 4.01
N LEU A 34 30.30 1.80 4.82
CA LEU A 34 28.91 1.37 4.90
C LEU A 34 27.99 2.51 5.39
N PHE A 35 28.41 3.24 6.42
CA PHE A 35 27.64 4.35 6.96
C PHE A 35 27.70 5.61 6.08
N ARG A 36 28.76 5.78 5.29
CA ARG A 36 28.93 6.90 4.37
C ARG A 36 28.20 6.69 3.03
N THR A 37 28.15 5.47 2.53
CA THR A 37 27.63 5.15 1.19
C THR A 37 26.47 4.17 1.20
N GLY A 38 26.28 3.42 2.30
CA GLY A 38 25.25 2.41 2.42
C GLY A 38 23.89 3.03 2.67
N GLN A 39 22.90 2.60 1.90
CA GLN A 39 21.52 2.80 2.30
C GLN A 39 21.23 1.90 3.50
N PRO A 40 20.57 2.40 4.57
CA PRO A 40 20.04 1.51 5.59
C PRO A 40 19.13 0.46 4.92
N PRO A 41 19.01 -0.75 5.50
CA PRO A 41 18.14 -1.77 4.93
C PRO A 41 16.78 -1.13 4.66
N ALA A 42 16.33 -1.20 3.40
CA ALA A 42 15.07 -0.63 3.00
C ALA A 42 13.96 -1.29 3.83
N TYR A 43 13.49 -0.60 4.83
CA TYR A 43 12.18 -0.86 5.37
C TYR A 43 11.21 -0.44 4.28
N ASN A 44 10.42 -1.40 3.77
CA ASN A 44 9.41 -1.18 2.73
C ASN A 44 8.29 -0.26 3.24
N ALA A 45 8.62 1.00 3.46
CA ALA A 45 7.64 2.06 3.48
C ALA A 45 7.65 2.64 2.05
N GLY A 46 6.54 2.52 1.33
CA GLY A 46 6.35 3.07 -0.01
C GLY A 46 6.41 4.60 -0.05
N GLY A 47 7.53 5.16 0.37
CA GLY A 47 7.87 6.58 0.31
C GLY A 47 9.24 6.71 -0.32
N LEU A 48 9.38 7.66 -1.21
CA LEU A 48 10.61 8.09 -1.87
C LEU A 48 11.80 7.99 -0.91
N ALA A 49 12.79 7.16 -1.27
CA ALA A 49 14.04 7.09 -0.53
C ALA A 49 14.64 8.50 -0.46
N PRO A 50 14.88 9.07 0.74
CA PRO A 50 15.59 10.33 0.83
C PRO A 50 16.99 10.17 0.21
N ASP A 51 17.46 11.22 -0.45
CA ASP A 51 18.78 11.29 -1.04
C ASP A 51 19.85 11.29 0.07
N TYR A 52 20.35 10.10 0.44
CA TYR A 52 21.29 9.88 1.55
C TYR A 52 22.76 10.10 1.19
N ALA A 53 23.04 10.75 0.07
CA ALA A 53 24.42 11.05 -0.32
C ALA A 53 25.07 12.02 0.70
N GLY A 54 25.84 11.45 1.65
CA GLY A 54 26.75 12.20 2.52
C GLY A 54 26.22 12.61 3.90
N GLY A 55 25.20 11.92 4.46
CA GLY A 55 24.66 12.24 5.78
C GLY A 55 25.51 11.69 6.94
N ASP A 56 25.59 12.44 8.06
CA ASP A 56 26.07 11.97 9.35
C ASP A 56 25.26 10.73 9.81
N ALA A 57 25.95 9.71 10.32
CA ALA A 57 25.34 8.46 10.79
C ALA A 57 24.23 8.72 11.84
N GLN A 58 24.40 9.69 12.72
CA GLN A 58 23.39 10.11 13.69
C GLN A 58 22.11 10.62 13.02
N ALA A 59 22.25 11.42 11.95
CA ALA A 59 21.12 11.95 11.21
C ALA A 59 20.35 10.80 10.48
N ILE A 60 21.08 9.82 9.94
CA ILE A 60 20.49 8.65 9.27
C ILE A 60 19.69 7.81 10.29
N ILE A 61 20.29 7.52 11.45
CA ILE A 61 19.62 6.74 12.50
C ILE A 61 18.39 7.47 13.02
N ALA A 62 18.50 8.78 13.30
CA ALA A 62 17.36 9.57 13.75
C ALA A 62 16.19 9.52 12.75
N ARG A 63 16.47 9.67 11.45
CA ARG A 63 15.44 9.58 10.39
C ARG A 63 14.83 8.19 10.26
N ASN A 64 15.61 7.11 10.47
CA ASN A 64 15.09 5.74 10.47
C ASN A 64 14.10 5.47 11.62
N HIS A 65 14.17 6.29 12.67
CA HIS A 65 13.24 6.28 13.79
C HIS A 65 12.18 7.38 13.71
N ASP A 66 12.02 8.02 12.54
CA ASP A 66 11.05 9.09 12.27
C ASP A 66 11.31 10.37 13.11
N PHE A 67 12.58 10.76 13.22
CA PHE A 67 12.99 12.05 13.81
C PHE A 67 13.79 12.88 12.80
N ASP A 68 13.60 14.21 12.81
CA ASP A 68 14.32 15.13 11.91
C ASP A 68 15.83 15.13 12.13
N ASN A 69 16.22 14.99 13.39
CA ASN A 69 17.60 15.11 13.81
C ASN A 69 17.89 14.28 15.06
N TRP A 70 19.20 14.15 15.33
CA TRP A 70 19.72 13.42 16.47
C TRP A 70 19.25 13.96 17.82
N ASP A 71 19.17 15.27 18.01
CA ASP A 71 18.81 15.87 19.30
C ASP A 71 17.39 15.49 19.71
N GLN A 72 16.46 15.49 18.76
CA GLN A 72 15.07 15.06 18.99
C GLN A 72 15.02 13.56 19.33
N PHE A 73 15.74 12.71 18.59
CA PHE A 73 15.81 11.29 18.89
C PHE A 73 16.43 11.00 20.24
N ALA A 74 17.55 11.65 20.59
CA ALA A 74 18.20 11.51 21.89
C ALA A 74 17.31 12.03 23.04
N ALA A 75 16.53 13.10 22.82
CA ALA A 75 15.55 13.57 23.80
C ALA A 75 14.44 12.56 24.02
N HIS A 76 13.93 11.93 22.93
CA HIS A 76 12.95 10.85 23.00
C HIS A 76 13.48 9.67 23.82
N LEU A 77 14.71 9.20 23.55
CA LEU A 77 15.33 8.09 24.27
C LEU A 77 15.49 8.39 25.76
N ARG A 78 15.92 9.63 26.12
CA ARG A 78 16.02 10.06 27.53
C ARG A 78 14.66 10.03 28.23
N ALA A 79 13.61 10.49 27.52
CA ALA A 79 12.26 10.48 28.06
C ALA A 79 11.72 9.04 28.19
N LEU A 80 12.00 8.18 27.20
CA LEU A 80 11.62 6.76 27.22
C LEU A 80 12.26 6.00 28.39
N ALA A 81 13.51 6.34 28.74
CA ALA A 81 14.20 5.74 29.88
C ALA A 81 13.58 6.09 31.27
N GLN A 82 12.66 7.06 31.31
CA GLN A 82 11.92 7.42 32.52
C GLN A 82 10.55 6.73 32.55
N PRO A 83 10.33 5.69 33.36
CA PRO A 83 9.16 4.79 33.27
C PRO A 83 7.78 5.47 33.33
N ASN A 84 7.70 6.67 33.94
CA ASN A 84 6.45 7.42 34.10
C ASN A 84 6.39 8.69 33.23
N SER A 85 7.33 8.87 32.31
CA SER A 85 7.27 10.01 31.41
C SER A 85 6.06 9.91 30.47
N PRO A 86 5.53 11.04 29.96
CA PRO A 86 4.48 11.02 28.96
C PRO A 86 4.87 10.19 27.72
N VAL A 87 6.13 10.26 27.29
CA VAL A 87 6.67 9.48 26.16
C VAL A 87 6.62 7.99 26.46
N ALA A 88 7.16 7.55 27.60
CA ALA A 88 7.16 6.13 27.96
C ALA A 88 5.75 5.55 28.06
N ARG A 89 4.78 6.31 28.60
CA ARG A 89 3.37 5.90 28.66
C ARG A 89 2.73 5.82 27.27
N PHE A 90 3.01 6.79 26.40
CA PHE A 90 2.54 6.77 25.01
C PHE A 90 3.08 5.56 24.25
N GLU A 91 4.38 5.33 24.31
CA GLU A 91 5.03 4.19 23.64
C GLU A 91 4.51 2.83 24.17
N ALA A 92 4.28 2.71 25.48
CA ALA A 92 3.66 1.52 26.07
C ALA A 92 2.21 1.30 25.59
N ALA A 93 1.44 2.38 25.39
CA ALA A 93 0.09 2.29 24.84
C ALA A 93 0.14 1.88 23.36
N VAL A 94 1.07 2.42 22.56
CA VAL A 94 1.29 2.00 21.17
C VAL A 94 1.62 0.52 21.10
N ASP A 95 2.56 0.05 21.92
CA ASP A 95 2.92 -1.38 21.98
C ASP A 95 1.72 -2.26 22.36
N ALA A 96 0.88 -1.82 23.30
CA ALA A 96 -0.36 -2.51 23.65
C ALA A 96 -1.34 -2.58 22.46
N ILE A 97 -1.49 -1.49 21.70
CA ILE A 97 -2.36 -1.43 20.51
C ILE A 97 -1.90 -2.42 19.45
N VAL A 98 -0.66 -2.35 19.03
CA VAL A 98 -0.15 -3.15 17.91
C VAL A 98 0.01 -4.64 18.25
N ASN A 99 0.12 -4.97 19.54
CA ASN A 99 0.14 -6.35 20.05
C ASN A 99 -1.27 -6.88 20.44
N GLY A 100 -2.30 -6.04 20.43
CA GLY A 100 -3.65 -6.43 20.83
C GLY A 100 -3.83 -6.63 22.33
N ASP A 101 -2.93 -6.06 23.16
CA ASP A 101 -3.01 -6.13 24.63
C ASP A 101 -4.04 -5.13 25.18
N ALA A 102 -5.31 -5.51 25.07
CA ALA A 102 -6.43 -4.70 25.53
C ALA A 102 -6.38 -4.43 27.04
N ALA A 103 -5.83 -5.36 27.84
CA ALA A 103 -5.77 -5.22 29.31
C ALA A 103 -4.76 -4.12 29.70
N THR A 104 -3.57 -4.12 29.12
CA THR A 104 -2.57 -3.07 29.34
C THR A 104 -3.08 -1.72 28.83
N LEU A 105 -3.69 -1.66 27.63
CA LEU A 105 -4.25 -0.42 27.11
C LEU A 105 -5.33 0.15 28.02
N ALA A 106 -6.28 -0.68 28.50
CA ALA A 106 -7.34 -0.25 29.41
C ALA A 106 -6.77 0.34 30.71
N ARG A 107 -5.75 -0.30 31.28
CA ARG A 107 -5.08 0.18 32.49
C ARG A 107 -4.41 1.54 32.24
N LEU A 108 -3.64 1.68 31.15
CA LEU A 108 -2.94 2.93 30.82
C LEU A 108 -3.91 4.09 30.62
N LEU A 109 -5.00 3.89 29.88
CA LEU A 109 -6.04 4.90 29.67
C LEU A 109 -6.79 5.27 30.94
N LYS A 110 -6.98 4.31 31.87
CA LYS A 110 -7.58 4.56 33.21
C LYS A 110 -6.64 5.37 34.10
N ASP A 111 -5.35 5.03 34.10
CA ASP A 111 -4.33 5.68 34.94
C ASP A 111 -4.00 7.10 34.43
N ASP A 112 -4.13 7.33 33.11
CA ASP A 112 -3.89 8.62 32.46
C ASP A 112 -4.90 8.86 31.32
N PRO A 113 -6.10 9.39 31.63
CA PRO A 113 -7.11 9.66 30.59
C PRO A 113 -6.67 10.66 29.52
N ALA A 114 -5.69 11.53 29.81
CA ALA A 114 -5.16 12.48 28.80
C ALA A 114 -4.35 11.78 27.71
N LEU A 115 -3.87 10.56 27.97
CA LEU A 115 -3.07 9.76 27.04
C LEU A 115 -3.79 9.51 25.71
N VAL A 116 -5.12 9.37 25.71
CA VAL A 116 -5.92 9.14 24.50
C VAL A 116 -5.81 10.27 23.48
N ARG A 117 -5.47 11.48 23.91
CA ARG A 117 -5.28 12.67 23.06
C ARG A 117 -3.82 13.01 22.83
N ALA A 118 -2.89 12.26 23.42
CA ALA A 118 -1.48 12.45 23.19
C ALA A 118 -1.09 12.08 21.75
N ARG A 119 0.02 12.63 21.30
CA ARG A 119 0.60 12.37 20.00
C ARG A 119 2.02 11.84 20.11
N SER A 120 2.44 11.05 19.15
CA SER A 120 3.82 10.63 19.00
C SER A 120 4.74 11.85 18.93
N THR A 121 5.91 11.74 19.51
CA THR A 121 7.00 12.72 19.39
C THR A 121 7.79 12.58 18.09
N ARG A 122 7.47 11.55 17.27
CA ARG A 122 8.05 11.35 15.94
C ARG A 122 7.43 12.27 14.92
N GLN A 123 8.08 12.44 13.76
CA GLN A 123 7.64 13.32 12.66
C GLN A 123 6.18 13.10 12.24
N HIS A 124 5.73 11.86 12.25
CA HIS A 124 4.36 11.55 11.84
C HIS A 124 3.28 12.04 12.83
N HIS A 125 3.62 12.45 14.04
CA HIS A 125 2.71 12.96 15.09
C HIS A 125 1.39 12.16 15.23
N ALA A 126 1.46 10.83 15.03
CA ALA A 126 0.31 9.95 15.09
C ALA A 126 -0.35 9.98 16.46
N THR A 127 -1.69 9.93 16.48
CA THR A 127 -2.47 9.63 17.68
C THR A 127 -2.46 8.14 17.98
N LEU A 128 -2.86 7.72 19.18
CA LEU A 128 -3.03 6.29 19.49
C LEU A 128 -3.99 5.60 18.52
N LEU A 129 -5.06 6.28 18.08
CA LEU A 129 -6.02 5.72 17.13
C LEU A 129 -5.41 5.50 15.75
N ASN A 130 -4.49 6.36 15.29
CA ASN A 130 -3.83 6.18 13.99
C ASN A 130 -3.02 4.87 13.92
N TYR A 131 -2.45 4.40 15.03
CA TYR A 131 -1.71 3.13 15.06
C TYR A 131 -2.58 1.89 14.76
N VAL A 132 -3.91 1.99 14.92
CA VAL A 132 -4.83 0.92 14.50
C VAL A 132 -4.79 0.69 12.98
N GLY A 133 -4.45 1.73 12.21
CA GLY A 133 -4.28 1.64 10.76
C GLY A 133 -3.04 0.86 10.32
N ALA A 134 -2.04 0.73 11.20
CA ALA A 134 -0.78 0.04 10.93
C ALA A 134 -0.12 0.49 9.61
N ASN A 135 -0.14 1.80 9.33
CA ASN A 135 0.34 2.39 8.08
C ASN A 135 0.95 3.77 8.36
N GLY A 136 2.10 4.07 7.74
CA GLY A 136 2.78 5.36 7.92
C GLY A 136 3.37 5.61 9.31
N VAL A 137 3.39 4.60 10.17
CA VAL A 137 4.07 4.58 11.46
C VAL A 137 5.34 3.73 11.35
N GLU A 138 6.08 3.59 12.45
CA GLU A 138 7.33 2.82 12.46
C GLU A 138 7.15 1.41 11.91
N SER A 139 8.02 0.98 11.02
CA SER A 139 7.90 -0.28 10.28
C SER A 139 7.74 -1.52 11.19
N HIS A 140 8.45 -1.56 12.32
CA HIS A 140 8.36 -2.66 13.30
C HIS A 140 7.02 -2.70 14.04
N ARG A 141 6.23 -1.61 13.99
CA ARG A 141 4.89 -1.45 14.56
C ARG A 141 3.77 -1.55 13.54
N GLN A 142 4.08 -1.66 12.25
CA GLN A 142 3.08 -1.85 11.19
C GLN A 142 2.54 -3.29 11.22
N ARG A 143 1.67 -3.55 12.16
CA ARG A 143 0.96 -4.83 12.33
C ARG A 143 -0.41 -4.61 12.95
N THR A 144 -1.35 -5.45 12.57
CA THR A 144 -2.74 -5.37 13.03
C THR A 144 -3.10 -6.63 13.80
N PRO A 145 -3.48 -6.54 15.08
CA PRO A 145 -3.96 -7.68 15.84
C PRO A 145 -5.40 -8.05 15.44
N HIS A 146 -5.78 -9.32 15.62
CA HIS A 146 -7.13 -9.77 15.29
C HIS A 146 -8.25 -9.08 16.09
N ASN A 147 -7.94 -8.52 17.25
CA ASN A 147 -8.87 -7.76 18.09
C ASN A 147 -8.81 -6.24 17.85
N ALA A 148 -8.27 -5.79 16.69
CA ALA A 148 -8.09 -4.36 16.37
C ALA A 148 -9.40 -3.55 16.46
N VAL A 149 -10.55 -4.13 16.11
CA VAL A 149 -11.86 -3.48 16.27
C VAL A 149 -12.17 -3.19 17.75
N ALA A 150 -11.86 -4.12 18.66
CA ALA A 150 -12.05 -3.91 20.10
C ALA A 150 -11.09 -2.85 20.64
N ILE A 151 -9.84 -2.82 20.17
CA ILE A 151 -8.85 -1.78 20.49
C ILE A 151 -9.36 -0.40 20.02
N ALA A 152 -9.80 -0.28 18.76
CA ALA A 152 -10.35 0.96 18.21
C ALA A 152 -11.57 1.44 19.02
N ARG A 153 -12.47 0.53 19.40
CA ARG A 153 -13.62 0.82 20.26
C ARG A 153 -13.17 1.39 21.60
N MET A 154 -12.21 0.77 22.26
CA MET A 154 -11.69 1.23 23.55
C MET A 154 -11.12 2.64 23.49
N LEU A 155 -10.36 2.95 22.43
CA LEU A 155 -9.79 4.29 22.22
C LEU A 155 -10.88 5.34 21.98
N LEU A 156 -11.87 5.04 21.11
CA LEU A 156 -12.96 5.97 20.82
C LEU A 156 -13.89 6.17 22.04
N ASP A 157 -14.15 5.13 22.82
CA ASP A 157 -14.93 5.22 24.05
C ASP A 157 -14.20 6.01 25.16
N ALA A 158 -12.85 6.00 25.13
CA ALA A 158 -12.01 6.84 25.99
C ALA A 158 -11.90 8.31 25.51
N GLY A 159 -12.45 8.64 24.35
CA GLY A 159 -12.50 10.00 23.81
C GLY A 159 -11.43 10.32 22.76
N ALA A 160 -10.90 9.31 22.06
CA ALA A 160 -10.07 9.54 20.86
C ALA A 160 -10.88 10.30 19.80
N GLU A 161 -10.21 11.17 19.07
CA GLU A 161 -10.79 11.96 17.99
C GLU A 161 -10.84 11.12 16.72
N ILE A 162 -12.04 10.84 16.19
CA ILE A 162 -12.24 9.88 15.09
C ILE A 162 -11.52 10.27 13.82
N ASP A 163 -11.53 11.55 13.46
CA ASP A 163 -10.92 12.11 12.26
C ASP A 163 -9.59 12.83 12.52
N ALA A 164 -8.95 12.56 13.68
CA ALA A 164 -7.62 13.11 13.94
C ALA A 164 -6.61 12.58 12.90
N THR A 165 -5.90 13.50 12.28
CA THR A 165 -4.82 13.17 11.34
C THR A 165 -3.49 13.07 12.06
N GLY A 166 -2.60 12.21 11.55
CA GLY A 166 -1.15 12.36 11.73
C GLY A 166 -0.56 13.05 10.51
N ASP A 167 0.75 13.32 10.52
CA ASP A 167 1.44 13.93 9.38
C ASP A 167 1.82 12.91 8.31
N MET A 168 1.41 11.64 8.48
CA MET A 168 1.58 10.60 7.48
C MET A 168 0.81 10.95 6.22
N TYR A 169 1.48 10.78 5.07
CA TYR A 169 0.87 10.96 3.74
C TYR A 169 0.12 12.29 3.59
N GLY A 170 0.65 13.38 4.19
CA GLY A 170 0.07 14.73 4.09
C GLY A 170 -1.19 14.95 4.94
N GLY A 171 -1.44 14.14 5.96
CA GLY A 171 -2.56 14.35 6.89
C GLY A 171 -3.72 13.36 6.73
N THR A 172 -3.41 12.07 6.67
CA THR A 172 -4.41 11.00 6.54
C THR A 172 -5.02 10.62 7.91
N THR A 173 -6.35 10.40 7.95
CA THR A 173 -7.05 9.94 9.16
C THR A 173 -6.90 8.45 9.38
N THR A 174 -7.33 7.94 10.54
CA THR A 174 -7.34 6.49 10.83
C THR A 174 -8.11 5.69 9.78
N LEU A 175 -9.25 6.19 9.30
CA LEU A 175 -10.02 5.52 8.24
C LEU A 175 -9.18 5.36 6.96
N GLY A 176 -8.51 6.43 6.52
CA GLY A 176 -7.65 6.38 5.35
C GLY A 176 -6.46 5.41 5.51
N LEU A 177 -5.83 5.43 6.70
CA LEU A 177 -4.73 4.51 7.01
C LEU A 177 -5.19 3.04 6.99
N VAL A 178 -6.32 2.71 7.61
CA VAL A 178 -6.91 1.35 7.62
C VAL A 178 -7.26 0.91 6.20
N ALA A 179 -7.92 1.77 5.43
CA ALA A 179 -8.44 1.43 4.11
C ALA A 179 -7.32 1.14 3.07
N THR A 180 -6.18 1.83 3.20
CA THR A 180 -5.04 1.68 2.28
C THR A 180 -3.99 0.67 2.75
N SER A 181 -4.02 0.23 4.01
CA SER A 181 -3.03 -0.66 4.61
C SER A 181 -3.17 -2.12 4.17
N ILE A 182 -2.02 -2.81 4.04
CA ILE A 182 -1.97 -4.27 3.85
C ILE A 182 -2.21 -5.03 5.15
N HIS A 183 -1.83 -4.47 6.30
CA HIS A 183 -1.81 -5.18 7.57
C HIS A 183 -3.20 -5.54 8.10
N PRO A 184 -4.21 -4.63 8.10
CA PRO A 184 -5.58 -4.99 8.44
C PRO A 184 -6.19 -6.01 7.47
N LEU A 185 -5.80 -5.97 6.17
CA LEU A 185 -6.22 -6.96 5.17
C LEU A 185 -5.65 -8.34 5.50
N GLN A 186 -4.35 -8.45 5.75
CA GLN A 186 -3.69 -9.71 6.11
C GLN A 186 -4.22 -10.30 7.42
N ALA A 187 -4.58 -9.44 8.38
CA ALA A 187 -5.21 -9.85 9.63
C ALA A 187 -6.69 -10.25 9.46
N GLY A 188 -7.29 -10.06 8.28
CA GLY A 188 -8.68 -10.38 7.99
C GLY A 188 -9.70 -9.48 8.68
N VAL A 189 -9.30 -8.28 9.13
CA VAL A 189 -10.16 -7.36 9.90
C VAL A 189 -10.41 -6.01 9.20
N GLN A 190 -9.90 -5.80 7.98
CA GLN A 190 -9.93 -4.50 7.30
C GLN A 190 -11.35 -3.96 7.14
N ASN A 191 -12.25 -4.70 6.51
CA ASN A 191 -13.63 -4.23 6.30
C ASN A 191 -14.41 -4.09 7.60
N ALA A 192 -14.13 -4.93 8.62
CA ALA A 192 -14.74 -4.79 9.94
C ALA A 192 -14.28 -3.50 10.67
N LEU A 193 -13.00 -3.14 10.53
CA LEU A 193 -12.49 -1.85 11.04
C LEU A 193 -13.09 -0.67 10.28
N ILE A 194 -13.15 -0.72 8.95
CA ILE A 194 -13.77 0.32 8.12
C ILE A 194 -15.23 0.52 8.55
N ALA A 195 -16.02 -0.57 8.62
CA ALA A 195 -17.42 -0.51 9.04
C ALA A 195 -17.56 0.13 10.43
N PHE A 196 -16.75 -0.31 11.39
CA PHE A 196 -16.76 0.23 12.74
C PHE A 196 -16.42 1.73 12.79
N LEU A 197 -15.40 2.18 12.05
CA LEU A 197 -15.05 3.60 12.00
C LEU A 197 -16.15 4.44 11.35
N ILE A 198 -16.80 3.95 10.28
CA ILE A 198 -17.97 4.61 9.66
C ILE A 198 -19.13 4.70 10.65
N GLU A 199 -19.47 3.61 11.36
CA GLU A 199 -20.50 3.58 12.41
C GLU A 199 -20.24 4.62 13.51
N ARG A 200 -18.95 4.86 13.82
CA ARG A 200 -18.53 5.85 14.83
C ARG A 200 -18.41 7.27 14.26
N GLY A 201 -18.76 7.49 13.00
CA GLY A 201 -18.85 8.80 12.35
C GLY A 201 -17.58 9.28 11.66
N ALA A 202 -16.67 8.38 11.28
CA ALA A 202 -15.50 8.75 10.47
C ALA A 202 -15.92 9.37 9.14
N SER A 203 -15.28 10.47 8.75
CA SER A 203 -15.55 11.18 7.50
C SER A 203 -15.01 10.41 6.30
N LEU A 204 -15.86 10.15 5.31
CA LEU A 204 -15.47 9.52 4.05
C LEU A 204 -14.81 10.50 3.08
N ASP A 205 -15.10 11.81 3.23
CA ASP A 205 -14.63 12.86 2.32
C ASP A 205 -13.24 13.39 2.68
N ARG A 206 -12.82 13.20 3.91
CA ARG A 206 -11.57 13.76 4.47
C ARG A 206 -10.64 12.69 5.01
N ALA A 207 -10.82 11.45 4.58
CA ALA A 207 -10.04 10.32 5.09
C ALA A 207 -8.58 10.32 4.61
N VAL A 208 -8.29 10.94 3.47
CA VAL A 208 -6.96 11.07 2.87
C VAL A 208 -6.64 12.54 2.55
N ALA A 209 -5.34 12.84 2.43
CA ALA A 209 -4.90 14.19 2.14
C ALA A 209 -5.39 14.67 0.76
N PRO A 210 -5.76 15.96 0.59
CA PRO A 210 -6.33 16.50 -0.65
C PRO A 210 -5.40 16.38 -1.86
N ASP A 211 -4.10 16.45 -1.68
CA ASP A 211 -3.08 16.35 -2.73
C ASP A 211 -2.72 14.90 -3.10
N TYR A 212 -3.16 13.91 -2.31
CA TYR A 212 -3.01 12.50 -2.65
C TYR A 212 -4.28 11.99 -3.35
N ARG A 213 -4.15 11.62 -4.64
CA ARG A 213 -5.28 11.14 -5.47
C ARG A 213 -6.50 12.07 -5.39
N ASN A 214 -6.29 13.40 -5.41
CA ASN A 214 -7.33 14.43 -5.27
C ASN A 214 -8.20 14.26 -4.00
N GLY A 215 -7.62 13.72 -2.94
CA GLY A 215 -8.35 13.47 -1.68
C GLY A 215 -9.37 12.34 -1.74
N ASN A 216 -9.40 11.54 -2.82
CA ASN A 216 -10.38 10.47 -2.96
C ASN A 216 -9.91 9.18 -2.28
N LEU A 217 -10.70 8.71 -1.31
CA LEU A 217 -10.40 7.52 -0.52
C LEU A 217 -10.44 6.24 -1.35
N ILE A 218 -11.41 6.12 -2.27
CA ILE A 218 -11.57 4.92 -3.12
C ILE A 218 -10.41 4.81 -4.10
N ASP A 219 -10.05 5.92 -4.77
CA ASP A 219 -8.90 5.95 -5.68
C ASP A 219 -7.59 5.62 -4.93
N SER A 220 -7.48 6.07 -3.67
CA SER A 220 -6.34 5.74 -2.81
C SER A 220 -6.29 4.24 -2.47
N CYS A 221 -7.43 3.61 -2.18
CA CYS A 221 -7.50 2.16 -1.96
C CYS A 221 -7.05 1.38 -3.20
N LEU A 222 -7.54 1.77 -4.39
CA LEU A 222 -7.18 1.12 -5.65
C LEU A 222 -5.68 1.27 -5.95
N ALA A 223 -5.12 2.47 -5.78
CA ALA A 223 -3.69 2.71 -5.96
C ALA A 223 -2.80 1.89 -5.01
N ASN A 224 -3.33 1.51 -3.85
CA ASN A 224 -2.66 0.65 -2.87
C ASN A 224 -3.02 -0.84 -3.02
N ALA A 225 -3.64 -1.24 -4.14
CA ALA A 225 -4.10 -2.60 -4.39
C ALA A 225 -5.04 -3.14 -3.28
N ARG A 226 -6.07 -2.35 -2.91
CA ARG A 226 -7.12 -2.69 -1.94
C ARG A 226 -8.51 -2.60 -2.58
N PRO A 227 -8.78 -3.39 -3.65
CA PRO A 227 -10.05 -3.30 -4.38
C PRO A 227 -11.26 -3.73 -3.54
N GLU A 228 -11.09 -4.63 -2.55
CA GLU A 228 -12.17 -5.05 -1.66
C GLU A 228 -12.56 -3.93 -0.70
N ALA A 229 -11.58 -3.18 -0.16
CA ALA A 229 -11.86 -2.00 0.66
C ALA A 229 -12.50 -0.88 -0.17
N ALA A 230 -12.04 -0.67 -1.41
CA ALA A 230 -12.63 0.28 -2.35
C ALA A 230 -14.11 -0.04 -2.62
N ALA A 231 -14.43 -1.30 -2.93
CA ALA A 231 -15.81 -1.76 -3.16
C ALA A 231 -16.67 -1.58 -1.90
N PHE A 232 -16.14 -1.99 -0.74
CA PHE A 232 -16.85 -1.84 0.54
C PHE A 232 -17.17 -0.38 0.87
N LEU A 233 -16.20 0.53 0.69
CA LEU A 233 -16.39 1.97 0.90
C LEU A 233 -17.42 2.56 -0.08
N ALA A 234 -17.40 2.12 -1.35
CA ALA A 234 -18.37 2.52 -2.36
C ALA A 234 -19.82 2.13 -1.97
N GLU A 235 -20.00 0.93 -1.39
CA GLU A 235 -21.29 0.45 -0.87
C GLU A 235 -21.77 1.26 0.35
N HIS A 236 -20.84 1.87 1.09
CA HIS A 236 -21.12 2.68 2.28
C HIS A 236 -21.16 4.20 2.00
N GLY A 237 -21.23 4.60 0.73
CA GLY A 237 -21.49 5.97 0.33
C GLY A 237 -20.26 6.86 0.24
N ALA A 238 -19.07 6.31 0.18
CA ALA A 238 -17.86 7.10 -0.12
C ALA A 238 -17.97 7.74 -1.53
N PRO A 239 -17.51 8.99 -1.72
CA PRO A 239 -17.57 9.69 -3.00
C PRO A 239 -16.85 8.90 -4.11
N LEU A 240 -17.51 8.80 -5.27
CA LEU A 240 -17.01 8.08 -6.44
C LEU A 240 -16.57 9.05 -7.53
N THR A 241 -15.34 8.93 -7.97
CA THR A 241 -14.88 9.39 -9.29
C THR A 241 -15.27 8.37 -10.36
N LEU A 242 -15.14 8.70 -11.65
CA LEU A 242 -15.28 7.70 -12.71
C LEU A 242 -14.27 6.56 -12.54
N THR A 243 -13.03 6.90 -12.23
CA THR A 243 -11.93 5.96 -12.01
C THR A 243 -12.20 5.05 -10.80
N GLY A 244 -12.61 5.66 -9.68
CA GLY A 244 -12.95 4.93 -8.46
C GLY A 244 -14.15 4.00 -8.64
N ALA A 245 -15.20 4.46 -9.32
CA ALA A 245 -16.37 3.65 -9.66
C ALA A 245 -15.97 2.44 -10.51
N ALA A 246 -15.12 2.66 -11.52
CA ALA A 246 -14.67 1.61 -12.41
C ALA A 246 -13.83 0.54 -11.67
N GLY A 247 -12.85 0.93 -10.86
CA GLY A 247 -12.03 0.02 -10.09
C GLY A 247 -12.79 -0.71 -8.98
N ALA A 248 -13.72 -0.02 -8.31
CA ALA A 248 -14.58 -0.60 -7.28
C ALA A 248 -15.64 -1.57 -7.84
N GLY A 249 -15.89 -1.55 -9.17
CA GLY A 249 -16.85 -2.44 -9.82
C GLY A 249 -18.30 -1.92 -9.82
N ARG A 250 -18.49 -0.60 -9.66
CA ARG A 250 -19.80 0.05 -9.60
C ARG A 250 -20.24 0.54 -10.99
N LEU A 251 -20.72 -0.39 -11.83
CA LEU A 251 -21.22 -0.08 -13.18
C LEU A 251 -22.32 0.97 -13.14
N ASP A 252 -23.25 0.86 -12.19
CA ASP A 252 -24.33 1.81 -11.95
C ASP A 252 -23.82 3.26 -11.78
N ALA A 253 -22.72 3.41 -11.05
CA ALA A 253 -22.08 4.71 -10.87
C ALA A 253 -21.31 5.15 -12.13
N VAL A 254 -20.60 4.24 -12.82
CA VAL A 254 -19.92 4.54 -14.09
C VAL A 254 -20.90 5.09 -15.12
N GLU A 255 -22.08 4.49 -15.26
CA GLU A 255 -23.13 4.93 -16.19
C GLU A 255 -23.57 6.37 -15.95
N THR A 256 -23.51 6.88 -14.71
CA THR A 256 -23.85 8.26 -14.40
C THR A 256 -22.93 9.30 -15.02
N PHE A 257 -21.73 8.92 -15.44
CA PHE A 257 -20.75 9.79 -16.12
C PHE A 257 -21.01 9.90 -17.64
N PHE A 258 -22.00 9.18 -18.16
CA PHE A 258 -22.41 9.21 -19.56
C PHE A 258 -23.81 9.84 -19.70
N ASP A 259 -24.09 10.42 -20.87
CA ASP A 259 -25.39 10.97 -21.18
C ASP A 259 -26.35 9.91 -21.79
N GLU A 260 -27.57 10.29 -22.07
CA GLU A 260 -28.62 9.40 -22.64
C GLU A 260 -28.25 8.85 -24.03
N THR A 261 -27.30 9.48 -24.73
CA THR A 261 -26.79 9.02 -26.03
C THR A 261 -25.61 8.09 -25.91
N GLY A 262 -25.13 7.84 -24.66
CA GLY A 262 -23.99 7.03 -24.37
C GLY A 262 -22.66 7.74 -24.62
N GLN A 263 -22.66 9.07 -24.73
CA GLN A 263 -21.42 9.84 -24.81
C GLN A 263 -20.96 10.26 -23.41
N PRO A 264 -19.64 10.31 -23.16
CA PRO A 264 -19.12 10.87 -21.92
C PRO A 264 -19.64 12.31 -21.73
N LYS A 265 -20.10 12.62 -20.53
CA LYS A 265 -20.48 13.99 -20.17
C LYS A 265 -19.30 14.94 -20.33
N SER A 266 -19.56 16.23 -20.63
CA SER A 266 -18.54 17.23 -20.94
C SER A 266 -17.46 17.43 -19.85
N ALA A 267 -17.78 17.06 -18.62
CA ALA A 267 -16.83 17.11 -17.48
C ALA A 267 -15.87 15.93 -17.45
N VAL A 268 -16.12 14.87 -18.23
CA VAL A 268 -15.28 13.66 -18.25
C VAL A 268 -14.19 13.81 -19.31
N SER A 269 -12.97 13.76 -18.88
CA SER A 269 -11.80 13.83 -19.76
C SER A 269 -11.45 12.47 -20.38
N ARG A 270 -10.73 12.50 -21.52
CA ARG A 270 -10.16 11.29 -22.11
C ARG A 270 -9.20 10.58 -21.13
N HIS A 271 -8.51 11.33 -20.31
CA HIS A 271 -7.60 10.81 -19.29
C HIS A 271 -8.35 9.93 -18.27
N GLU A 272 -9.45 10.42 -17.72
CA GLU A 272 -10.27 9.69 -16.76
C GLU A 272 -10.90 8.43 -17.38
N LEU A 273 -11.33 8.49 -18.65
CA LEU A 273 -11.84 7.31 -19.35
C LEU A 273 -10.79 6.21 -19.49
N LEU A 274 -9.54 6.58 -19.81
CA LEU A 274 -8.44 5.63 -19.91
C LEU A 274 -8.02 5.09 -18.55
N GLU A 275 -7.96 5.93 -17.51
CA GLU A 275 -7.73 5.47 -16.14
C GLU A 275 -8.82 4.50 -15.67
N ALA A 276 -10.09 4.81 -15.93
CA ALA A 276 -11.21 3.94 -15.62
C ALA A 276 -11.09 2.57 -16.31
N LEU A 277 -10.72 2.56 -17.61
CA LEU A 277 -10.46 1.32 -18.35
C LEU A 277 -9.29 0.55 -17.72
N GLY A 278 -8.24 1.25 -17.31
CA GLY A 278 -7.07 0.67 -16.64
C GLY A 278 -7.46 -0.02 -15.32
N TRP A 279 -8.10 0.70 -14.43
CA TRP A 279 -8.51 0.14 -13.13
C TRP A 279 -9.53 -0.99 -13.26
N ALA A 280 -10.53 -0.85 -14.16
CA ALA A 280 -11.47 -1.93 -14.43
C ALA A 280 -10.77 -3.19 -14.95
N SER A 281 -9.75 -3.03 -15.80
CA SER A 281 -8.95 -4.14 -16.33
C SER A 281 -8.05 -4.77 -15.26
N THR A 282 -7.41 -3.95 -14.42
CA THR A 282 -6.55 -4.43 -13.31
C THR A 282 -7.32 -5.27 -12.30
N TYR A 283 -8.56 -4.86 -11.99
CA TYR A 283 -9.35 -5.50 -10.94
C TYR A 283 -10.47 -6.43 -11.45
N GLY A 284 -10.45 -6.78 -12.73
CA GLY A 284 -11.33 -7.81 -13.30
C GLY A 284 -12.79 -7.38 -13.41
N ARG A 285 -13.07 -6.10 -13.66
CA ARG A 285 -14.41 -5.55 -13.76
C ARG A 285 -14.96 -5.68 -15.18
N THR A 286 -15.08 -6.90 -15.67
CA THR A 286 -15.45 -7.22 -17.06
C THR A 286 -16.68 -6.44 -17.58
N PRO A 287 -17.80 -6.31 -16.84
CA PRO A 287 -18.95 -5.53 -17.33
C PRO A 287 -18.63 -4.04 -17.59
N ILE A 288 -17.72 -3.46 -16.78
CA ILE A 288 -17.29 -2.06 -16.94
C ILE A 288 -16.35 -1.92 -18.12
N VAL A 289 -15.41 -2.85 -18.30
CA VAL A 289 -14.55 -2.88 -19.49
C VAL A 289 -15.41 -2.97 -20.76
N GLU A 290 -16.39 -3.89 -20.80
CA GLU A 290 -17.32 -3.99 -21.93
C GLU A 290 -18.11 -2.70 -22.17
N PHE A 291 -18.58 -2.07 -21.10
CA PHE A 291 -19.30 -0.78 -21.19
C PHE A 291 -18.42 0.29 -21.81
N LEU A 292 -17.23 0.53 -21.26
CA LEU A 292 -16.31 1.56 -21.74
C LEU A 292 -15.91 1.35 -23.20
N LEU A 293 -15.62 0.09 -23.61
CA LEU A 293 -15.29 -0.24 -24.98
C LEU A 293 -16.45 -0.06 -25.95
N ARG A 294 -17.68 -0.35 -25.54
CA ARG A 294 -18.90 -0.08 -26.35
C ARG A 294 -19.14 1.42 -26.55
N HIS A 295 -18.71 2.24 -25.60
CA HIS A 295 -18.84 3.70 -25.66
C HIS A 295 -17.59 4.39 -26.24
N GLY A 296 -16.75 3.65 -26.98
CA GLY A 296 -15.69 4.20 -27.80
C GLY A 296 -14.36 4.49 -27.10
N VAL A 297 -14.17 3.99 -25.87
CA VAL A 297 -12.84 4.04 -25.25
C VAL A 297 -11.89 3.11 -26.01
N ASP A 298 -10.76 3.63 -26.46
CA ASP A 298 -9.81 2.91 -27.29
C ASP A 298 -9.06 1.83 -26.48
N PRO A 299 -9.25 0.52 -26.80
CA PRO A 299 -8.61 -0.57 -26.08
C PRO A 299 -7.08 -0.64 -26.28
N ALA A 300 -6.55 -0.03 -27.35
CA ALA A 300 -5.13 -0.03 -27.67
C ALA A 300 -4.39 1.19 -27.11
N ALA A 301 -5.12 2.16 -26.56
CA ALA A 301 -4.50 3.36 -26.00
C ALA A 301 -3.56 3.03 -24.85
N LYS A 302 -2.46 3.77 -24.78
CA LYS A 302 -1.60 3.78 -23.60
C LYS A 302 -2.31 4.50 -22.47
N LEU A 303 -2.36 3.85 -21.32
CA LEU A 303 -2.98 4.37 -20.10
C LEU A 303 -2.09 5.46 -19.48
N PRO A 304 -2.65 6.39 -18.71
CA PRO A 304 -1.88 7.39 -17.97
C PRO A 304 -0.85 6.77 -17.02
N GLY A 305 0.20 7.50 -16.72
CA GLY A 305 1.29 7.04 -15.87
C GLY A 305 2.32 6.18 -16.60
N ASP A 306 2.38 4.89 -16.33
CA ASP A 306 3.42 3.97 -16.81
C ASP A 306 3.31 3.60 -18.30
N LEU A 307 2.43 4.25 -19.05
CA LEU A 307 2.24 4.03 -20.49
C LEU A 307 1.98 2.56 -20.87
N HIS A 308 1.43 1.76 -19.98
CA HIS A 308 0.96 0.41 -20.27
C HIS A 308 -0.43 0.45 -20.95
N THR A 309 -0.97 -0.68 -21.39
CA THR A 309 -2.30 -0.78 -22.01
C THR A 309 -3.27 -1.55 -21.13
N ALA A 310 -4.57 -1.50 -21.45
CA ALA A 310 -5.59 -2.31 -20.76
C ALA A 310 -5.25 -3.82 -20.82
N LEU A 311 -4.55 -4.28 -21.89
CA LEU A 311 -4.12 -5.68 -21.99
C LEU A 311 -3.02 -6.03 -20.95
N HIS A 312 -2.09 -5.12 -20.67
CA HIS A 312 -1.12 -5.28 -19.58
C HIS A 312 -1.85 -5.36 -18.23
N ALA A 313 -2.75 -4.43 -17.98
CA ALA A 313 -3.53 -4.34 -16.73
C ALA A 313 -4.35 -5.63 -16.48
N ALA A 314 -5.03 -6.14 -17.50
CA ALA A 314 -5.77 -7.41 -17.41
C ALA A 314 -4.83 -8.61 -17.21
N ALA A 315 -3.67 -8.60 -17.86
CA ALA A 315 -2.70 -9.67 -17.80
C ALA A 315 -2.06 -9.80 -16.41
N VAL A 316 -1.62 -8.69 -15.81
CA VAL A 316 -1.06 -8.69 -14.44
C VAL A 316 -2.11 -9.03 -13.38
N GLY A 317 -3.37 -8.70 -13.63
CA GLY A 317 -4.50 -9.09 -12.78
C GLY A 317 -4.89 -10.56 -12.91
N GLY A 318 -4.44 -11.26 -13.95
CA GLY A 318 -4.84 -12.66 -14.22
C GLY A 318 -6.28 -12.78 -14.73
N HIS A 319 -6.83 -11.75 -15.42
CA HIS A 319 -8.23 -11.66 -15.84
C HIS A 319 -8.43 -12.17 -17.28
N ALA A 320 -8.55 -13.50 -17.43
CA ALA A 320 -8.64 -14.17 -18.73
C ALA A 320 -9.82 -13.69 -19.59
N ASP A 321 -10.96 -13.37 -18.98
CA ASP A 321 -12.16 -12.88 -19.69
C ASP A 321 -11.90 -11.53 -20.34
N ILE A 322 -11.24 -10.61 -19.60
CA ILE A 322 -10.88 -9.29 -20.13
C ILE A 322 -9.79 -9.42 -21.19
N VAL A 323 -8.78 -10.27 -20.96
CA VAL A 323 -7.75 -10.55 -21.98
C VAL A 323 -8.40 -11.03 -23.27
N LYS A 324 -9.33 -12.01 -23.21
CA LYS A 324 -10.07 -12.48 -24.38
C LYS A 324 -10.86 -11.35 -25.03
N LEU A 325 -11.59 -10.56 -24.26
CA LEU A 325 -12.38 -9.44 -24.72
C LEU A 325 -11.52 -8.39 -25.52
N LEU A 326 -10.31 -8.14 -25.06
CA LEU A 326 -9.36 -7.23 -25.70
C LEU A 326 -8.74 -7.86 -26.96
N LEU A 327 -8.39 -9.14 -26.92
CA LEU A 327 -7.86 -9.89 -28.08
C LEU A 327 -8.89 -9.95 -29.23
N ASP A 328 -10.18 -10.12 -28.92
CA ASP A 328 -11.27 -10.10 -29.91
C ASP A 328 -11.39 -8.73 -30.63
N ARG A 329 -10.74 -7.69 -30.09
CA ARG A 329 -10.64 -6.33 -30.69
C ARG A 329 -9.29 -6.05 -31.36
N SER A 330 -8.49 -7.09 -31.55
CA SER A 330 -7.19 -7.02 -32.26
C SER A 330 -6.22 -6.01 -31.67
N VAL A 331 -6.17 -5.88 -30.33
CA VAL A 331 -5.19 -5.00 -29.66
C VAL A 331 -3.76 -5.51 -29.88
N PRO A 332 -2.74 -4.62 -29.96
CA PRO A 332 -1.35 -5.02 -30.14
C PRO A 332 -0.83 -5.85 -28.95
N LEU A 333 -0.21 -6.99 -29.24
CA LEU A 333 0.31 -7.95 -28.25
C LEU A 333 1.70 -7.59 -27.73
N GLU A 334 2.50 -6.89 -28.53
CA GLU A 334 3.92 -6.62 -28.26
C GLU A 334 4.17 -5.16 -27.85
N THR A 335 3.11 -4.43 -27.46
CA THR A 335 3.29 -3.09 -26.91
C THR A 335 4.14 -3.19 -25.65
N LEU A 336 5.16 -2.35 -25.55
CA LEU A 336 5.98 -2.24 -24.34
C LEU A 336 5.41 -1.15 -23.43
N ASP A 337 5.37 -1.42 -22.12
CA ASP A 337 5.10 -0.39 -21.12
C ASP A 337 6.25 0.61 -21.05
N GLY A 338 6.01 1.77 -20.41
CA GLY A 338 6.99 2.85 -20.36
C GLY A 338 8.01 2.73 -19.23
N THR A 339 7.81 1.84 -18.28
CA THR A 339 8.66 1.75 -17.07
C THR A 339 9.59 0.54 -17.10
N TYR A 340 9.06 -0.63 -17.46
CA TYR A 340 9.80 -1.90 -17.41
C TYR A 340 10.13 -2.45 -18.78
N GLU A 341 9.72 -1.77 -19.86
CA GLU A 341 9.88 -2.20 -21.25
C GLU A 341 9.41 -3.66 -21.46
N ASN A 342 8.29 -4.02 -20.83
CA ASN A 342 7.76 -5.36 -20.84
C ASN A 342 6.44 -5.45 -21.62
N THR A 343 6.14 -6.64 -22.15
CA THR A 343 4.92 -6.92 -22.92
C THR A 343 3.78 -7.37 -21.98
N PRO A 344 2.51 -7.39 -22.44
CA PRO A 344 1.40 -7.97 -21.68
C PRO A 344 1.68 -9.40 -21.20
N LEU A 345 2.33 -10.25 -21.99
CA LEU A 345 2.73 -11.60 -21.57
C LEU A 345 3.75 -11.56 -20.42
N GLY A 346 4.73 -10.65 -20.48
CA GLY A 346 5.68 -10.45 -19.39
C GLY A 346 5.01 -9.98 -18.11
N TRP A 347 4.00 -9.10 -18.21
CA TRP A 347 3.19 -8.68 -17.06
C TRP A 347 2.34 -9.82 -16.48
N ALA A 348 1.82 -10.72 -17.32
CA ALA A 348 1.15 -11.94 -16.85
C ALA A 348 2.09 -12.84 -16.02
N LEU A 349 3.34 -13.03 -16.50
CA LEU A 349 4.36 -13.81 -15.79
C LEU A 349 4.79 -13.12 -14.49
N TYR A 350 4.91 -11.80 -14.48
CA TYR A 350 5.15 -11.07 -13.23
C TYR A 350 4.01 -11.26 -12.23
N GLY A 351 2.75 -11.05 -12.65
CA GLY A 351 1.58 -11.27 -11.80
C GLY A 351 1.54 -12.69 -11.23
N TRP A 352 1.83 -13.70 -12.06
CA TRP A 352 1.94 -15.10 -11.64
C TRP A 352 3.05 -15.31 -10.60
N SER A 353 4.23 -14.70 -10.80
CA SER A 353 5.39 -14.90 -9.93
C SER A 353 5.17 -14.37 -8.52
N VAL A 354 4.45 -13.24 -8.37
CA VAL A 354 4.17 -12.60 -7.08
C VAL A 354 2.86 -13.07 -6.44
N ALA A 355 2.00 -13.77 -7.20
CA ALA A 355 0.72 -14.26 -6.69
C ALA A 355 0.92 -15.39 -5.66
N PRO A 356 0.08 -15.45 -4.61
CA PRO A 356 0.00 -16.61 -3.75
C PRO A 356 -0.23 -17.89 -4.58
N ALA A 357 0.34 -19.02 -4.15
CA ALA A 357 0.27 -20.28 -4.90
C ALA A 357 -1.16 -20.69 -5.30
N ARG A 358 -2.13 -20.46 -4.41
CA ARG A 358 -3.57 -20.73 -4.65
C ARG A 358 -4.18 -19.90 -5.78
N ASP A 359 -3.58 -18.77 -6.15
CA ASP A 359 -4.12 -17.81 -7.11
C ASP A 359 -3.39 -17.87 -8.47
N ARG A 360 -2.36 -18.71 -8.59
CA ARG A 360 -1.52 -18.81 -9.80
C ARG A 360 -2.23 -19.40 -11.00
N GLU A 361 -3.21 -20.27 -10.78
CA GLU A 361 -3.94 -20.97 -11.85
C GLU A 361 -4.59 -20.02 -12.86
N ARG A 362 -5.11 -18.86 -12.40
CA ARG A 362 -5.73 -17.86 -13.28
C ARG A 362 -4.76 -17.33 -14.33
N PHE A 363 -3.48 -17.25 -14.04
CA PHE A 363 -2.46 -16.75 -14.96
C PHE A 363 -2.09 -17.75 -16.06
N HIS A 364 -2.25 -19.05 -15.83
CA HIS A 364 -2.07 -20.06 -16.88
C HIS A 364 -3.05 -19.86 -18.04
N ALA A 365 -4.30 -19.50 -17.75
CA ALA A 365 -5.29 -19.19 -18.77
C ALA A 365 -4.92 -17.92 -19.56
N VAL A 366 -4.47 -16.87 -18.86
CA VAL A 366 -4.00 -15.61 -19.49
C VAL A 366 -2.80 -15.85 -20.40
N ALA A 367 -1.75 -16.54 -19.90
CA ALA A 367 -0.57 -16.86 -20.72
C ALA A 367 -0.94 -17.66 -21.96
N ARG A 368 -1.79 -18.66 -21.84
CA ARG A 368 -2.27 -19.47 -22.97
C ARG A 368 -3.02 -18.65 -24.00
N LEU A 369 -3.91 -17.74 -23.57
CA LEU A 369 -4.64 -16.86 -24.47
C LEU A 369 -3.69 -15.95 -25.27
N LEU A 370 -2.73 -15.32 -24.59
CA LEU A 370 -1.77 -14.43 -25.22
C LEU A 370 -0.85 -15.18 -26.21
N VAL A 371 -0.33 -16.35 -25.82
CA VAL A 371 0.53 -17.17 -26.70
C VAL A 371 -0.26 -17.69 -27.90
N ASN A 372 -1.49 -18.16 -27.73
CA ASN A 372 -2.35 -18.58 -28.83
C ASN A 372 -2.70 -17.44 -29.79
N ALA A 373 -2.76 -16.21 -29.29
CA ALA A 373 -2.94 -15.01 -30.11
C ALA A 373 -1.66 -14.58 -30.85
N GLY A 374 -0.51 -15.18 -30.56
CA GLY A 374 0.77 -14.91 -31.22
C GLY A 374 1.77 -14.09 -30.40
N ALA A 375 1.54 -13.94 -29.09
CA ALA A 375 2.52 -13.23 -28.23
C ALA A 375 3.84 -13.99 -28.17
N THR A 376 4.94 -13.22 -28.21
CA THR A 376 6.31 -13.77 -28.24
C THR A 376 6.75 -14.21 -26.84
N VAL A 377 7.16 -15.46 -26.73
CA VAL A 377 7.76 -15.99 -25.48
C VAL A 377 9.26 -15.78 -25.53
N LYS A 378 9.80 -14.94 -24.64
CA LYS A 378 11.25 -14.69 -24.56
C LYS A 378 11.97 -15.95 -24.06
N HIS A 379 13.16 -16.22 -24.63
CA HIS A 379 13.90 -17.46 -24.34
C HIS A 379 14.38 -17.51 -22.88
N ASP A 380 14.82 -16.39 -22.34
CA ASP A 380 15.32 -16.25 -20.97
C ASP A 380 14.25 -16.49 -19.89
N TRP A 381 12.98 -16.29 -20.21
CA TRP A 381 11.90 -16.56 -19.24
C TRP A 381 11.80 -18.04 -18.86
N VAL A 382 12.00 -18.96 -19.82
CA VAL A 382 11.88 -20.41 -19.56
C VAL A 382 13.03 -20.96 -18.72
N GLU A 383 14.06 -20.15 -18.48
CA GLU A 383 15.19 -20.48 -17.62
C GLU A 383 14.94 -20.14 -16.13
N TRP A 384 13.86 -19.41 -15.82
CA TRP A 384 13.53 -19.09 -14.43
C TRP A 384 13.23 -20.34 -13.63
N ASP A 385 13.88 -20.49 -12.48
CA ASP A 385 13.67 -21.65 -11.60
C ASP A 385 12.21 -21.82 -11.20
N LEU A 386 11.51 -20.71 -10.91
CA LEU A 386 10.09 -20.71 -10.57
C LEU A 386 9.22 -21.29 -11.69
N LEU A 387 9.56 -21.07 -12.95
CA LEU A 387 8.84 -21.63 -14.10
C LEU A 387 9.08 -23.12 -14.29
N ARG A 388 10.30 -23.62 -13.97
CA ARG A 388 10.62 -25.06 -14.04
C ARG A 388 9.75 -25.88 -13.07
N ASP A 389 9.35 -25.26 -11.96
CA ASP A 389 8.52 -25.89 -10.93
C ASP A 389 7.00 -25.81 -11.24
N ASP A 390 6.59 -25.13 -12.34
CA ASP A 390 5.20 -25.01 -12.78
C ASP A 390 4.99 -25.59 -14.21
N PRO A 391 4.76 -26.91 -14.34
CA PRO A 391 4.52 -27.53 -15.65
C PRO A 391 3.30 -26.97 -16.39
N GLN A 392 2.30 -26.43 -15.66
CA GLN A 392 1.10 -25.87 -16.27
C GLN A 392 1.40 -24.53 -16.93
N MET A 393 2.24 -23.71 -16.29
CA MET A 393 2.70 -22.46 -16.89
C MET A 393 3.62 -22.73 -18.09
N LEU A 394 4.54 -23.68 -17.99
CA LEU A 394 5.36 -24.12 -19.15
C LEU A 394 4.49 -24.56 -20.33
N ALA A 395 3.46 -25.38 -20.07
CA ALA A 395 2.52 -25.79 -21.11
C ALA A 395 1.72 -24.61 -21.68
N ALA A 396 1.34 -23.62 -20.86
CA ALA A 396 0.66 -22.42 -21.29
C ALA A 396 1.55 -21.57 -22.23
N LEU A 397 2.87 -21.58 -22.01
CA LEU A 397 3.88 -20.94 -22.85
C LEU A 397 4.27 -21.75 -24.10
N GLY A 398 3.60 -22.90 -24.38
CA GLY A 398 3.89 -23.76 -25.52
C GLY A 398 5.21 -24.55 -25.38
N ARG A 399 5.68 -24.76 -24.16
CA ARG A 399 6.89 -25.53 -23.84
C ARG A 399 6.50 -26.86 -23.18
N ARG A 400 7.30 -27.89 -23.43
CA ARG A 400 7.10 -29.24 -22.86
C ARG A 400 8.28 -29.62 -21.99
#